data_80a9affc026ea5d857d03acea5c060fa
#
_entry.id   80a9affc026ea5d857d03acea5c060fa
#
_cell.length_a   1.000
_cell.length_b   1.000
_cell.length_c   1.000
_cell.angle_alpha   90.00
_cell.angle_beta   90.00
_cell.angle_gamma   90.00
#
_symmetry.space_group_name_H-M   'P 1'
#
loop_
_entity.id
_entity.type
_entity.pdbx_description
1 polymer ?
#
loop_
_entity_poly.entity_id
_entity_poly.type
_entity_poly.pdbx_seq_one_letter_code
_entity_poly.pdbx_strand_id
1 'polypeptide(L)'
;FYGTLYAIGVNSVVWVDGENQIEVELTRIARQADFSQLEPKKQPLFNSTLQLSGIYFMQELRRPIKKEERTVNLREMEEELIVNLKKSEFLVAMATDPEDPTKVNIPYLKNKQGDILQPAFTDVMEFDKFARGKKLRAAKVPFAKLPGLIINQAKAFVINPMGFNLILDRVQL
;
A
#
# COMPACT_ATOMS: atom_id res chain seq x y z
N PHE A 1 9.98 4.89 0.24
CA PHE A 1 10.20 4.56 1.66
C PHE A 1 10.66 5.80 2.45
N TYR A 2 11.82 6.39 2.18
CA TYR A 2 12.33 7.55 2.95
C TYR A 2 11.40 8.76 2.91
N GLY A 3 10.77 9.05 1.77
CA GLY A 3 9.76 10.11 1.66
C GLY A 3 8.54 9.86 2.55
N THR A 4 8.15 8.59 2.73
CA THR A 4 7.08 8.20 3.63
C THR A 4 7.45 8.42 5.09
N LEU A 5 8.67 8.03 5.49
CA LEU A 5 9.18 8.27 6.84
C LEU A 5 9.22 9.77 7.17
N TYR A 6 9.72 10.57 6.22
CA TYR A 6 9.77 12.02 6.39
C TYR A 6 8.36 12.63 6.51
N ALA A 7 7.40 12.17 5.71
CA ALA A 7 6.03 12.67 5.72
C ALA A 7 5.30 12.43 7.06
N ILE A 8 5.69 11.41 7.81
CA ILE A 8 5.12 11.11 9.14
C ILE A 8 5.95 11.70 10.30
N GLY A 9 6.95 12.55 9.99
CA GLY A 9 7.72 13.29 10.98
C GLY A 9 9.02 12.63 11.45
N VAL A 10 9.48 11.56 10.79
CA VAL A 10 10.81 11.00 11.06
C VAL A 10 11.86 11.93 10.45
N ASN A 11 12.79 12.43 11.24
CA ASN A 11 13.80 13.41 10.79
C ASN A 11 15.09 12.76 10.31
N SER A 12 15.48 11.63 10.89
CA SER A 12 16.70 10.91 10.52
C SER A 12 16.49 9.39 10.56
N VAL A 13 17.36 8.66 9.88
CA VAL A 13 17.48 7.21 9.92
C VAL A 13 18.92 6.83 10.23
N VAL A 14 19.10 5.76 10.97
CA VAL A 14 20.42 5.19 11.24
C VAL A 14 20.59 3.94 10.39
N TRP A 15 21.58 3.94 9.54
CA TRP A 15 22.03 2.76 8.81
C TRP A 15 23.07 2.01 9.65
N VAL A 16 22.84 0.73 9.84
CA VAL A 16 23.74 -0.14 10.62
C VAL A 16 24.29 -1.22 9.70
N ASP A 17 25.62 -1.33 9.65
CA ASP A 17 26.33 -2.40 8.96
C ASP A 17 27.43 -2.95 9.90
N GLY A 18 27.14 -4.06 10.56
CA GLY A 18 27.97 -4.60 11.64
C GLY A 18 28.08 -3.62 12.80
N GLU A 19 29.31 -3.20 13.13
CA GLU A 19 29.59 -2.20 14.18
C GLU A 19 29.52 -0.75 13.67
N ASN A 20 29.41 -0.56 12.36
CA ASN A 20 29.35 0.77 11.77
C ASN A 20 27.90 1.30 11.80
N GLN A 21 27.77 2.57 12.18
CA GLN A 21 26.49 3.27 12.19
C GLN A 21 26.65 4.61 11.52
N ILE A 22 25.71 4.93 10.62
CA ILE A 22 25.66 6.23 9.93
C ILE A 22 24.26 6.79 10.08
N GLU A 23 24.15 7.93 10.77
CA GLU A 23 22.91 8.71 10.81
C GLU A 23 22.80 9.57 9.55
N VAL A 24 21.63 9.47 8.90
CA VAL A 24 21.33 10.24 7.69
C VAL A 24 20.06 11.04 7.92
N GLU A 25 20.15 12.36 7.82
CA GLU A 25 18.96 13.23 7.85
C GLU A 25 18.08 12.99 6.63
N LEU A 26 16.80 12.74 6.86
CA LEU A 26 15.86 12.45 5.78
C LEU A 26 15.65 13.63 4.83
N THR A 27 15.83 14.85 5.30
CA THR A 27 15.81 16.07 4.46
C THR A 27 16.82 16.03 3.31
N ARG A 28 17.92 15.27 3.46
CA ARG A 28 18.98 15.17 2.45
C ARG A 28 18.68 14.13 1.37
N ILE A 29 17.89 13.11 1.69
CA ILE A 29 17.64 11.94 0.81
C ILE A 29 16.18 11.81 0.38
N ALA A 30 15.24 12.37 1.13
CA ALA A 30 13.82 12.38 0.84
C ALA A 30 13.41 13.71 0.21
N ARG A 31 13.25 13.73 -1.11
CA ARG A 31 12.61 14.87 -1.78
C ARG A 31 11.10 14.65 -1.74
N GLN A 32 10.38 15.47 -0.99
CA GLN A 32 8.93 15.58 -1.14
C GLN A 32 8.64 16.66 -2.19
N ALA A 33 7.83 16.30 -3.18
CA ALA A 33 7.22 17.31 -4.01
C ALA A 33 6.14 18.02 -3.19
N ASP A 34 6.12 19.36 -3.27
CA ASP A 34 5.05 20.14 -2.64
C ASP A 34 3.80 20.12 -3.52
N PHE A 35 2.77 19.42 -3.07
CA PHE A 35 1.48 19.34 -3.74
C PHE A 35 0.42 20.25 -3.09
N SER A 36 0.80 21.05 -2.09
CA SER A 36 -0.12 21.92 -1.35
C SER A 36 -0.85 22.94 -2.24
N GLN A 37 -0.22 23.32 -3.36
CA GLN A 37 -0.78 24.26 -4.33
C GLN A 37 -1.81 23.62 -5.28
N LEU A 38 -1.93 22.29 -5.29
CA LEU A 38 -2.93 21.62 -6.13
C LEU A 38 -4.28 21.56 -5.42
N GLU A 39 -5.35 21.65 -6.22
CA GLU A 39 -6.70 21.36 -5.71
C GLU A 39 -6.73 19.97 -5.03
N PRO A 40 -7.45 19.79 -3.91
CA PRO A 40 -7.46 18.54 -3.15
C PRO A 40 -7.75 17.28 -4.00
N LYS A 41 -8.62 17.40 -5.01
CA LYS A 41 -8.93 16.31 -5.94
C LYS A 41 -7.77 15.92 -6.86
N LYS A 42 -6.86 16.84 -7.11
CA LYS A 42 -5.67 16.66 -7.97
C LYS A 42 -4.43 16.28 -7.19
N GLN A 43 -4.46 16.38 -5.87
CA GLN A 43 -3.34 15.95 -5.04
C GLN A 43 -3.17 14.43 -5.16
N PRO A 44 -1.94 13.95 -5.33
CA PRO A 44 -1.67 12.52 -5.32
C PRO A 44 -2.01 11.92 -3.95
N LEU A 45 -2.50 10.68 -3.96
CA LEU A 45 -2.80 9.98 -2.73
C LEU A 45 -1.52 9.49 -2.06
N PHE A 46 -1.38 9.79 -0.78
CA PHE A 46 -0.32 9.27 0.10
C PHE A 46 -0.93 8.83 1.43
N ASN A 47 -0.85 7.53 1.73
CA ASN A 47 -1.28 6.95 3.01
C ASN A 47 -0.05 6.50 3.82
N SER A 48 0.78 7.45 4.23
CA SER A 48 2.06 7.15 4.89
C SER A 48 1.90 6.32 6.16
N THR A 49 0.93 6.68 7.01
CA THR A 49 0.65 5.94 8.26
C THR A 49 0.19 4.52 7.97
N LEU A 50 -0.75 4.32 7.03
CA LEU A 50 -1.20 3.00 6.62
C LEU A 50 -0.06 2.17 6.05
N GLN A 51 0.79 2.78 5.22
CA GLN A 51 1.92 2.09 4.61
C GLN A 51 2.90 1.60 5.67
N LEU A 52 3.21 2.41 6.70
CA LEU A 52 4.09 2.01 7.79
C LEU A 52 3.48 0.91 8.65
N SER A 53 2.23 1.07 9.10
CA SER A 53 1.57 0.03 9.91
C SER A 53 1.47 -1.29 9.13
N GLY A 54 1.20 -1.24 7.82
CA GLY A 54 1.20 -2.42 6.96
C GLY A 54 2.58 -3.08 6.83
N ILE A 55 3.64 -2.30 6.62
CA ILE A 55 5.01 -2.81 6.54
C ILE A 55 5.41 -3.48 7.86
N TYR A 56 5.24 -2.80 8.99
CA TYR A 56 5.65 -3.33 10.29
C TYR A 56 4.86 -4.59 10.67
N PHE A 57 3.53 -4.58 10.50
CA PHE A 57 2.71 -5.76 10.76
C PHE A 57 3.17 -6.96 9.92
N MET A 58 3.35 -6.77 8.60
CA MET A 58 3.75 -7.86 7.71
C MET A 58 5.18 -8.33 7.94
N GLN A 59 6.10 -7.46 8.35
CA GLN A 59 7.45 -7.84 8.76
C GLN A 59 7.41 -8.73 10.01
N GLU A 60 6.70 -8.30 11.05
CA GLU A 60 6.57 -9.07 12.28
C GLU A 60 5.79 -10.38 12.08
N LEU A 61 4.75 -10.37 11.26
CA LEU A 61 4.00 -11.58 10.93
C LEU A 61 4.88 -12.64 10.25
N ARG A 62 5.78 -12.22 9.36
CA ARG A 62 6.67 -13.10 8.58
C ARG A 62 7.98 -13.44 9.30
N ARG A 63 8.26 -12.82 10.44
CA ARG A 63 9.48 -13.03 11.19
C ARG A 63 9.57 -14.48 11.67
N PRO A 64 10.66 -15.23 11.38
CA PRO A 64 10.81 -16.65 11.71
C PRO A 64 11.21 -16.85 13.17
N ILE A 65 10.41 -16.37 14.11
CA ILE A 65 10.62 -16.53 15.55
C ILE A 65 9.40 -17.19 16.19
N LYS A 66 9.60 -17.87 17.29
CA LYS A 66 8.52 -18.48 18.06
C LYS A 66 7.64 -17.39 18.69
N LYS A 67 6.36 -17.72 18.90
CA LYS A 67 5.38 -16.77 19.44
C LYS A 67 5.82 -16.19 20.80
N GLU A 68 6.44 -17.03 21.63
CA GLU A 68 6.91 -16.70 22.97
C GLU A 68 8.12 -15.75 22.98
N GLU A 69 8.86 -15.72 21.87
CA GLU A 69 10.04 -14.87 21.69
C GLU A 69 9.71 -13.49 21.13
N ARG A 70 8.42 -13.26 20.77
CA ARG A 70 7.99 -11.98 20.23
C ARG A 70 7.90 -10.94 21.35
N THR A 71 8.59 -9.83 21.14
CA THR A 71 8.55 -8.66 22.05
C THR A 71 7.42 -7.70 21.71
N VAL A 72 6.81 -7.84 20.53
CA VAL A 72 5.71 -7.00 20.04
C VAL A 72 4.39 -7.76 20.06
N ASN A 73 3.32 -7.04 20.37
CA ASN A 73 1.97 -7.58 20.37
C ASN A 73 1.39 -7.49 18.95
N LEU A 74 1.38 -8.63 18.24
CA LEU A 74 0.83 -8.70 16.88
C LEU A 74 -0.64 -8.28 16.81
N ARG A 75 -1.42 -8.52 17.86
CA ARG A 75 -2.83 -8.15 17.89
C ARG A 75 -3.00 -6.63 17.92
N GLU A 76 -2.22 -5.93 18.71
CA GLU A 76 -2.25 -4.46 18.74
C GLU A 76 -1.84 -3.86 17.39
N MET A 77 -0.81 -4.43 16.76
CA MET A 77 -0.39 -4.02 15.42
C MET A 77 -1.47 -4.28 14.36
N GLU A 78 -2.19 -5.40 14.46
CA GLU A 78 -3.31 -5.71 13.56
C GLU A 78 -4.47 -4.75 13.78
N GLU A 79 -4.83 -4.46 15.03
CA GLU A 79 -5.88 -3.49 15.38
C GLU A 79 -5.55 -2.09 14.85
N GLU A 80 -4.30 -1.64 15.00
CA GLU A 80 -3.83 -0.38 14.44
C GLU A 80 -3.93 -0.36 12.91
N LEU A 81 -3.47 -1.44 12.26
CA LEU A 81 -3.56 -1.58 10.81
C LEU A 81 -5.01 -1.51 10.33
N ILE A 82 -5.94 -2.20 10.99
CA ILE A 82 -7.37 -2.19 10.66
C ILE A 82 -7.95 -0.77 10.79
N VAL A 83 -7.59 -0.04 11.84
CA VAL A 83 -8.03 1.35 12.02
C VAL A 83 -7.52 2.24 10.87
N ASN A 84 -6.26 2.08 10.48
CA ASN A 84 -5.66 2.83 9.39
C ASN A 84 -6.27 2.46 8.02
N LEU A 85 -6.56 1.17 7.77
CA LEU A 85 -7.27 0.71 6.58
C LEU A 85 -8.64 1.39 6.44
N LYS A 86 -9.45 1.35 7.50
CA LYS A 86 -10.82 1.90 7.49
C LYS A 86 -10.90 3.41 7.25
N LYS A 87 -9.87 4.14 7.63
CA LYS A 87 -9.79 5.61 7.45
C LYS A 87 -9.22 6.02 6.09
N SER A 88 -8.67 5.07 5.35
CA SER A 88 -7.89 5.37 4.15
C SER A 88 -8.72 5.33 2.87
N GLU A 89 -8.23 6.06 1.88
CA GLU A 89 -8.58 5.88 0.47
C GLU A 89 -7.53 5.00 -0.22
N PHE A 90 -7.92 4.37 -1.31
CA PHE A 90 -7.05 3.51 -2.11
C PHE A 90 -7.10 3.91 -3.57
N LEU A 91 -6.03 3.62 -4.29
CA LEU A 91 -6.02 3.66 -5.73
C LEU A 91 -6.39 2.27 -6.26
N VAL A 92 -7.43 2.20 -7.06
CA VAL A 92 -7.83 0.98 -7.79
C VAL A 92 -7.45 1.14 -9.24
N ALA A 93 -6.70 0.17 -9.78
CA ALA A 93 -6.25 0.19 -11.16
C ALA A 93 -7.40 -0.10 -12.14
N MET A 94 -7.39 0.61 -13.26
CA MET A 94 -8.34 0.44 -14.35
C MET A 94 -7.62 0.53 -15.69
N ALA A 95 -8.00 -0.32 -16.63
CA ALA A 95 -7.61 -0.21 -18.04
C ALA A 95 -8.85 0.16 -18.88
N THR A 96 -8.69 1.10 -19.78
CA THR A 96 -9.73 1.37 -20.80
C THR A 96 -9.60 0.31 -21.88
N ASP A 97 -10.72 -0.24 -22.33
CA ASP A 97 -10.72 -1.16 -23.46
C ASP A 97 -10.27 -0.41 -24.73
N PRO A 98 -9.29 -0.92 -25.49
CA PRO A 98 -8.82 -0.28 -26.71
C PRO A 98 -9.90 -0.16 -27.81
N GLU A 99 -10.83 -1.13 -27.84
CA GLU A 99 -11.89 -1.21 -28.85
C GLU A 99 -13.17 -0.47 -28.42
N ASP A 100 -13.39 -0.33 -27.09
CA ASP A 100 -14.56 0.33 -26.55
C ASP A 100 -14.18 1.21 -25.34
N PRO A 101 -13.96 2.52 -25.54
CA PRO A 101 -13.57 3.43 -24.45
C PRO A 101 -14.58 3.55 -23.31
N THR A 102 -15.82 3.06 -23.49
CA THR A 102 -16.84 3.04 -22.43
C THR A 102 -16.68 1.87 -21.49
N LYS A 103 -15.94 0.83 -21.89
CA LYS A 103 -15.66 -0.34 -21.06
C LYS A 103 -14.40 -0.14 -20.24
N VAL A 104 -14.49 -0.52 -18.98
CA VAL A 104 -13.39 -0.51 -18.03
C VAL A 104 -13.05 -1.93 -17.65
N ASN A 105 -11.81 -2.31 -17.92
CA ASN A 105 -11.26 -3.59 -17.50
C ASN A 105 -10.50 -3.39 -16.18
N ILE A 106 -10.78 -4.20 -15.18
CA ILE A 106 -10.08 -4.19 -13.91
C ILE A 106 -8.96 -5.22 -13.98
N PRO A 107 -7.68 -4.81 -13.90
CA PRO A 107 -6.56 -5.74 -13.89
C PRO A 107 -6.58 -6.60 -12.62
N TYR A 108 -6.13 -7.83 -12.75
CA TYR A 108 -6.03 -8.77 -11.64
C TYR A 108 -4.68 -9.49 -11.66
N LEU A 109 -4.35 -10.10 -10.54
CA LEU A 109 -3.20 -10.97 -10.35
C LEU A 109 -3.69 -12.39 -10.06
N LYS A 110 -2.86 -13.38 -10.38
CA LYS A 110 -3.05 -14.76 -9.94
C LYS A 110 -1.96 -15.13 -8.94
N ASN A 111 -2.34 -15.70 -7.82
CA ASN A 111 -1.40 -16.27 -6.88
C ASN A 111 -0.90 -17.65 -7.36
N LYS A 112 0.00 -18.29 -6.60
CA LYS A 112 0.55 -19.61 -6.94
C LYS A 112 -0.52 -20.72 -6.98
N GLN A 113 -1.63 -20.54 -6.28
CA GLN A 113 -2.76 -21.45 -6.24
C GLN A 113 -3.76 -21.23 -7.39
N GLY A 114 -3.56 -20.18 -8.19
CA GLY A 114 -4.45 -19.79 -9.29
C GLY A 114 -5.61 -18.89 -8.86
N ASP A 115 -5.71 -18.51 -7.58
CA ASP A 115 -6.73 -17.56 -7.12
C ASP A 115 -6.53 -16.19 -7.75
N ILE A 116 -7.63 -15.56 -8.14
CA ILE A 116 -7.64 -14.21 -8.69
C ILE A 116 -7.69 -13.21 -7.53
N LEU A 117 -6.73 -12.26 -7.55
CA LEU A 117 -6.62 -11.18 -6.58
C LEU A 117 -6.70 -9.84 -7.32
N GLN A 118 -7.51 -8.92 -6.80
CA GLN A 118 -7.65 -7.57 -7.34
C GLN A 118 -6.67 -6.63 -6.65
N PRO A 119 -5.76 -5.95 -7.38
CA PRO A 119 -4.80 -5.05 -6.76
C PRO A 119 -5.45 -3.72 -6.33
N ALA A 120 -5.06 -3.23 -5.17
CA ALA A 120 -5.30 -1.87 -4.70
C ALA A 120 -4.02 -1.30 -4.07
N PHE A 121 -3.89 0.02 -4.06
CA PHE A 121 -2.63 0.67 -3.70
C PHE A 121 -2.88 1.78 -2.69
N THR A 122 -2.00 1.91 -1.72
CA THR A 122 -2.07 2.94 -0.68
C THR A 122 -1.70 4.32 -1.20
N ASP A 123 -0.94 4.38 -2.28
CA ASP A 123 -0.41 5.63 -2.82
C ASP A 123 0.00 5.50 -4.29
N VAL A 124 0.33 6.64 -4.89
CA VAL A 124 0.74 6.72 -6.29
C VAL A 124 2.05 5.97 -6.58
N MET A 125 2.96 5.89 -5.62
CA MET A 125 4.25 5.23 -5.82
C MET A 125 4.06 3.71 -5.95
N GLU A 126 3.21 3.12 -5.12
CA GLU A 126 2.87 1.70 -5.19
C GLU A 126 2.07 1.39 -6.46
N PHE A 127 1.16 2.28 -6.86
CA PHE A 127 0.45 2.15 -8.13
C PHE A 127 1.41 2.21 -9.32
N ASP A 128 2.35 3.15 -9.35
CA ASP A 128 3.30 3.32 -10.45
C ASP A 128 4.24 2.11 -10.62
N LYS A 129 4.64 1.46 -9.53
CA LYS A 129 5.39 0.20 -9.59
C LYS A 129 4.63 -0.86 -10.37
N PHE A 130 3.33 -0.99 -10.10
CA PHE A 130 2.46 -1.96 -10.77
C PHE A 130 2.11 -1.56 -12.20
N ALA A 131 1.88 -0.27 -12.45
CA ALA A 131 1.46 0.28 -13.73
C ALA A 131 2.60 0.39 -14.75
N ARG A 132 3.86 0.24 -14.33
CA ARG A 132 5.04 0.40 -15.19
C ARG A 132 4.90 -0.41 -16.48
N GLY A 133 4.98 0.27 -17.62
CA GLY A 133 4.84 -0.34 -18.96
C GLY A 133 3.40 -0.73 -19.34
N LYS A 134 2.40 -0.38 -18.55
CA LYS A 134 0.98 -0.65 -18.80
C LYS A 134 0.20 0.64 -18.96
N LYS A 135 -0.82 0.65 -19.82
CA LYS A 135 -1.74 1.78 -19.98
C LYS A 135 -2.86 1.68 -18.92
N LEU A 136 -2.53 1.99 -17.66
CA LEU A 136 -3.47 1.94 -16.54
C LEU A 136 -3.79 3.36 -16.05
N ARG A 137 -5.00 3.53 -15.55
CA ARG A 137 -5.45 4.69 -14.78
C ARG A 137 -5.78 4.24 -13.36
N ALA A 138 -5.82 5.17 -12.44
CA ALA A 138 -6.21 4.90 -11.06
C ALA A 138 -7.45 5.72 -10.69
N ALA A 139 -8.38 5.09 -9.96
CA ALA A 139 -9.45 5.79 -9.27
C ALA A 139 -9.18 5.81 -7.78
N LYS A 140 -9.40 6.95 -7.11
CA LYS A 140 -9.42 7.05 -5.66
C LYS A 140 -10.72 6.49 -5.12
N VAL A 141 -10.64 5.59 -4.17
CA VAL A 141 -11.78 4.87 -3.60
C VAL A 141 -11.60 4.76 -2.08
N PRO A 142 -12.56 5.24 -1.25
CA PRO A 142 -12.55 5.00 0.18
C PRO A 142 -12.65 3.51 0.49
N PHE A 143 -12.02 3.06 1.58
CA PHE A 143 -12.04 1.67 2.02
C PHE A 143 -13.47 1.08 2.04
N ALA A 144 -14.43 1.81 2.60
CA ALA A 144 -15.82 1.38 2.71
C ALA A 144 -16.52 1.08 1.37
N LYS A 145 -15.95 1.53 0.24
CA LYS A 145 -16.48 1.24 -1.11
C LYS A 145 -15.77 0.08 -1.82
N LEU A 146 -14.65 -0.41 -1.29
CA LEU A 146 -13.91 -1.52 -1.90
C LEU A 146 -14.78 -2.79 -2.04
N PRO A 147 -15.62 -3.18 -1.06
CA PRO A 147 -16.46 -4.38 -1.19
C PRO A 147 -17.35 -4.37 -2.45
N GLY A 148 -17.86 -3.20 -2.81
CA GLY A 148 -18.70 -3.03 -4.02
C GLY A 148 -17.93 -3.00 -5.34
N LEU A 149 -16.60 -2.94 -5.30
CA LEU A 149 -15.74 -2.87 -6.50
C LEU A 149 -14.96 -4.16 -6.77
N ILE A 150 -15.05 -5.14 -5.88
CA ILE A 150 -14.37 -6.41 -6.09
C ILE A 150 -15.03 -7.18 -7.23
N ILE A 151 -14.26 -7.50 -8.26
CA ILE A 151 -14.77 -8.26 -9.41
C ILE A 151 -15.23 -9.67 -8.97
N ASN A 152 -16.26 -10.21 -9.63
CA ASN A 152 -16.87 -11.48 -9.24
C ASN A 152 -15.87 -12.64 -9.12
N GLN A 153 -14.89 -12.68 -10.03
CA GLN A 153 -13.88 -13.73 -10.07
C GLN A 153 -12.78 -13.56 -9.00
N ALA A 154 -12.64 -12.37 -8.40
CA ALA A 154 -11.61 -12.14 -7.40
C ALA A 154 -12.02 -12.67 -6.04
N LYS A 155 -11.11 -13.41 -5.41
CA LYS A 155 -11.26 -13.96 -4.07
C LYS A 155 -11.02 -12.91 -2.99
N ALA A 156 -10.10 -11.97 -3.26
CA ALA A 156 -9.65 -10.96 -2.33
C ALA A 156 -9.09 -9.72 -3.05
N PHE A 157 -8.94 -8.62 -2.31
CA PHE A 157 -7.99 -7.58 -2.69
C PHE A 157 -6.58 -7.94 -2.23
N VAL A 158 -5.59 -7.49 -2.99
CA VAL A 158 -4.19 -7.46 -2.56
C VAL A 158 -3.72 -6.00 -2.51
N ILE A 159 -3.40 -5.54 -1.30
CA ILE A 159 -2.93 -4.19 -1.07
C ILE A 159 -1.42 -4.15 -1.29
N ASN A 160 -0.95 -3.23 -2.13
CA ASN A 160 0.46 -3.06 -2.49
C ASN A 160 1.15 -4.39 -2.87
N PRO A 161 0.74 -5.05 -3.96
CA PRO A 161 1.28 -6.37 -4.34
C PRO A 161 2.79 -6.37 -4.60
N MET A 162 3.37 -5.21 -4.96
CA MET A 162 4.81 -5.02 -5.15
C MET A 162 5.52 -4.49 -3.90
N GLY A 163 4.77 -4.25 -2.81
CA GLY A 163 5.26 -3.75 -1.52
C GLY A 163 5.03 -4.77 -0.40
N PHE A 164 4.29 -4.37 0.66
CA PHE A 164 4.06 -5.23 1.82
C PHE A 164 3.09 -6.41 1.57
N ASN A 165 2.31 -6.35 0.50
CA ASN A 165 1.51 -7.46 -0.03
C ASN A 165 0.52 -8.04 1.00
N LEU A 166 -0.42 -7.21 1.46
CA LEU A 166 -1.48 -7.59 2.38
C LEU A 166 -2.70 -8.10 1.58
N ILE A 167 -3.18 -9.28 1.90
CA ILE A 167 -4.40 -9.85 1.31
C ILE A 167 -5.57 -9.54 2.24
N LEU A 168 -6.63 -8.96 1.69
CA LEU A 168 -7.90 -8.72 2.36
C LEU A 168 -8.98 -9.52 1.65
N ASP A 169 -9.49 -10.54 2.29
CA ASP A 169 -10.59 -11.34 1.76
C ASP A 169 -11.94 -10.61 1.85
N ARG A 170 -12.99 -11.21 1.31
CA ARG A 170 -14.33 -10.60 1.27
C ARG A 170 -14.96 -10.42 2.66
N VAL A 171 -14.49 -11.13 3.67
CA VAL A 171 -14.99 -11.04 5.05
C VAL A 171 -14.31 -9.89 5.80
N GLN A 172 -13.06 -9.59 5.42
CA GLN A 172 -12.26 -8.51 6.01
C GLN A 172 -12.54 -7.13 5.40
N LEU A 173 -13.25 -7.09 4.28
CA LEU A 173 -13.69 -5.86 3.61
C LEU A 173 -15.04 -5.40 4.19
#